data_7c19030c0671508fe05a2ad1a69a61c5
#
_entry.id   7c19030c0671508fe05a2ad1a69a61c5
#
_cell.length_a   1.000
_cell.length_b   1.000
_cell.length_c   1.000
_cell.angle_alpha   90.00
_cell.angle_beta   90.00
_cell.angle_gamma   90.00
#
_symmetry.space_group_name_H-M   'P 1'
#
loop_
_entity.id
_entity.type
_entity.pdbx_description
1 polymer ?
#
loop_
_entity_poly.entity_id
_entity_poly.type
_entity_poly.pdbx_seq_one_letter_code
_entity_poly.pdbx_strand_id
1 'polypeptide(L)'
;MKLSERVSLDIALSAVPAQSAGFSVPGLIVDASEVPTYTRVRQVTRSDYATILSTTTEAAAWAAKLWATGNIATAHIIRWASTAQAAKFVMEDYNTTVATWAAATTSLDFAMTDGITVEEFAAALVPGATSMSDIAASIETEIQTSSSFAADLSAATVTFDDLGNMVVTTAVTGDTATTYSIIAPTTPPGTDITVAGFLSIDTGAYEVAGMDAEDPDDALTAALAINDEIRIIHEIGASISQQSALETACASYKKILALNVRDKDAVDSANLTNIAYLLSASSSSYAWGCYTENSEDYPSAILNCHILTKPEGSASAANSPLSGIYESGEYPSGAPGRPLTPTERSALDGFNCDCVVSPISNKLFNHGLTFAGIELKHRVGYSWAELRAAEEIEAYLEQNEVTFSDADISAITAIIFNKLDTLVDRGCASSYTINVPSASDISLIEQATHTLTLLEVASIISAYAINQVVATATATA
;
A
#
# COMPACT_ATOMS: atom_id res chain seq x y z
N MET A 1 -18.53 -7.89 -18.50
CA MET A 1 -19.00 -6.50 -18.31
C MET A 1 -18.53 -6.07 -16.93
N LYS A 2 -17.85 -4.93 -16.81
CA LYS A 2 -17.35 -4.45 -15.50
C LYS A 2 -18.50 -3.84 -14.70
N LEU A 3 -18.42 -3.81 -13.38
CA LEU A 3 -19.43 -3.19 -12.50
C LEU A 3 -19.81 -1.78 -12.95
N SER A 4 -18.82 -0.97 -13.33
CA SER A 4 -18.98 0.39 -13.86
C SER A 4 -19.73 0.49 -15.19
N GLU A 5 -19.88 -0.61 -15.89
CA GLU A 5 -20.63 -0.64 -17.17
C GLU A 5 -22.11 -0.95 -16.96
N ARG A 6 -22.47 -1.50 -15.80
CA ARG A 6 -23.86 -1.88 -15.46
C ARG A 6 -24.48 -0.96 -14.41
N VAL A 7 -23.68 -0.50 -13.45
CA VAL A 7 -24.13 0.35 -12.36
C VAL A 7 -23.32 1.65 -12.35
N SER A 8 -23.96 2.75 -12.75
CA SER A 8 -23.42 4.09 -12.58
C SER A 8 -24.29 4.81 -11.55
N LEU A 9 -23.85 4.75 -10.28
CA LEU A 9 -24.42 5.59 -9.24
C LEU A 9 -23.65 6.91 -9.24
N ASP A 10 -24.37 8.04 -9.22
CA ASP A 10 -23.75 9.36 -9.18
C ASP A 10 -23.26 9.74 -7.76
N ILE A 11 -22.88 8.74 -7.01
CA ILE A 11 -21.98 8.78 -5.87
C ILE A 11 -20.57 8.48 -6.43
N ALA A 12 -20.20 9.10 -7.56
CA ALA A 12 -18.91 9.00 -8.27
C ALA A 12 -18.17 7.66 -8.05
N LEU A 13 -18.79 6.52 -8.39
CA LEU A 13 -18.15 5.20 -8.31
C LEU A 13 -17.19 5.04 -9.48
N SER A 14 -15.90 4.91 -9.18
CA SER A 14 -14.94 4.40 -10.14
C SER A 14 -15.12 2.89 -10.30
N ALA A 15 -14.80 2.38 -11.48
CA ALA A 15 -14.92 0.98 -11.81
C ALA A 15 -14.03 0.10 -10.94
N VAL A 16 -14.58 -0.50 -9.93
CA VAL A 16 -13.91 -1.50 -9.11
C VAL A 16 -14.52 -2.87 -9.43
N PRO A 17 -13.73 -3.89 -9.73
CA PRO A 17 -14.26 -5.24 -9.90
C PRO A 17 -14.97 -5.69 -8.63
N ALA A 18 -16.11 -6.36 -8.77
CA ALA A 18 -16.86 -6.90 -7.65
C ALA A 18 -16.14 -8.11 -7.03
N GLN A 19 -15.11 -7.84 -6.25
CA GLN A 19 -14.66 -8.77 -5.22
C GLN A 19 -15.05 -8.19 -3.88
N SER A 20 -15.53 -9.06 -2.98
CA SER A 20 -15.82 -8.70 -1.58
C SER A 20 -14.54 -8.18 -0.91
N ALA A 21 -14.21 -6.95 -1.20
CA ALA A 21 -12.96 -6.35 -0.76
C ALA A 21 -12.98 -6.16 0.75
N GLY A 22 -11.99 -6.71 1.45
CA GLY A 22 -11.74 -6.42 2.85
C GLY A 22 -11.44 -4.94 3.02
N PHE A 23 -12.24 -4.21 3.80
CA PHE A 23 -11.97 -2.79 4.12
C PHE A 23 -10.83 -2.60 5.14
N SER A 24 -10.19 -3.68 5.57
CA SER A 24 -9.22 -3.70 6.68
C SER A 24 -7.77 -3.91 6.22
N VAL A 25 -7.46 -3.73 4.94
CA VAL A 25 -6.13 -4.00 4.40
C VAL A 25 -5.37 -2.69 4.12
N PRO A 26 -4.30 -2.39 4.88
CA PRO A 26 -3.39 -1.29 4.58
C PRO A 26 -2.37 -1.66 3.51
N GLY A 27 -1.93 -0.69 2.72
CA GLY A 27 -0.83 -0.81 1.77
C GLY A 27 0.28 0.17 2.08
N LEU A 28 1.53 -0.25 1.92
CA LEU A 28 2.71 0.60 2.02
C LEU A 28 3.39 0.66 0.66
N ILE A 29 3.47 1.85 0.09
CA ILE A 29 4.29 2.12 -1.09
C ILE A 29 5.70 2.51 -0.61
N VAL A 30 6.68 1.81 -1.12
CA VAL A 30 8.10 2.01 -0.74
C VAL A 30 9.01 1.76 -1.93
N ASP A 31 10.11 2.51 -2.01
CA ASP A 31 11.09 2.37 -3.08
C ASP A 31 11.67 0.96 -3.13
N ALA A 32 11.94 0.49 -4.32
CA ALA A 32 12.47 -0.84 -4.59
C ALA A 32 13.84 -1.11 -3.93
N SER A 33 14.60 -0.05 -3.62
CA SER A 33 15.88 -0.15 -2.91
C SER A 33 15.71 -0.44 -1.41
N GLU A 34 14.55 -0.09 -0.83
CA GLU A 34 14.29 -0.21 0.61
C GLU A 34 13.68 -1.57 1.00
N VAL A 35 13.19 -2.34 0.05
CA VAL A 35 12.55 -3.64 0.33
C VAL A 35 13.15 -4.75 -0.49
N PRO A 36 13.50 -5.86 0.16
CA PRO A 36 14.09 -7.02 -0.51
C PRO A 36 13.06 -7.88 -1.27
N THR A 37 11.76 -7.58 -1.20
CA THR A 37 10.76 -8.24 -2.04
C THR A 37 10.89 -7.79 -3.49
N TYR A 38 10.77 -8.74 -4.41
CA TYR A 38 10.91 -8.48 -5.84
C TYR A 38 9.57 -8.47 -6.58
N THR A 39 8.48 -8.84 -5.93
CA THR A 39 7.13 -8.78 -6.50
C THR A 39 6.56 -7.37 -6.39
N ARG A 40 5.72 -6.95 -7.34
CA ARG A 40 5.06 -5.62 -7.33
C ARG A 40 4.25 -5.42 -6.05
N VAL A 41 3.47 -6.42 -5.66
CA VAL A 41 2.65 -6.42 -4.45
C VAL A 41 2.98 -7.67 -3.65
N ARG A 42 3.45 -7.50 -2.43
CA ARG A 42 3.71 -8.61 -1.51
C ARG A 42 2.81 -8.49 -0.29
N GLN A 43 2.01 -9.51 -0.04
CA GLN A 43 1.28 -9.63 1.20
C GLN A 43 2.22 -10.01 2.34
N VAL A 44 2.09 -9.33 3.46
CA VAL A 44 2.81 -9.62 4.71
C VAL A 44 1.84 -9.74 5.86
N THR A 45 2.21 -10.56 6.83
CA THR A 45 1.44 -10.79 8.05
C THR A 45 2.26 -10.46 9.30
N ARG A 46 1.62 -10.41 10.45
CA ARG A 46 2.29 -10.20 11.73
C ARG A 46 3.37 -11.25 12.03
N SER A 47 3.18 -12.48 11.53
CA SER A 47 4.10 -13.60 11.82
C SER A 47 5.31 -13.65 10.88
N ASP A 48 5.21 -13.07 9.69
CA ASP A 48 6.23 -13.24 8.66
C ASP A 48 6.89 -11.93 8.18
N TYR A 49 6.37 -10.75 8.57
CA TYR A 49 6.94 -9.49 8.08
C TYR A 49 8.44 -9.35 8.38
N ALA A 50 8.89 -9.85 9.53
CA ALA A 50 10.29 -9.76 9.92
C ALA A 50 11.21 -10.72 9.12
N THR A 51 10.63 -11.74 8.49
CA THR A 51 11.34 -12.64 7.59
C THR A 51 11.25 -12.23 6.13
N ILE A 52 10.20 -11.51 5.76
CA ILE A 52 9.96 -11.02 4.38
C ILE A 52 10.63 -9.67 4.15
N LEU A 53 10.62 -8.79 5.16
CA LEU A 53 11.24 -7.46 5.09
C LEU A 53 12.57 -7.48 5.85
N SER A 54 13.61 -6.90 5.29
CA SER A 54 14.86 -6.71 6.04
C SER A 54 14.60 -5.86 7.28
N THR A 55 15.12 -6.30 8.43
CA THR A 55 14.92 -5.62 9.72
C THR A 55 15.53 -4.22 9.78
N THR A 56 16.34 -3.85 8.80
CA THR A 56 17.02 -2.54 8.71
C THR A 56 16.27 -1.52 7.87
N THR A 57 15.17 -1.90 7.20
CA THR A 57 14.42 -1.04 6.29
C THR A 57 13.34 -0.21 7.01
N GLU A 58 12.98 0.94 6.43
CA GLU A 58 11.84 1.74 6.89
C GLU A 58 10.52 0.97 6.77
N ALA A 59 10.38 0.11 5.75
CA ALA A 59 9.21 -0.76 5.59
C ALA A 59 9.02 -1.71 6.79
N ALA A 60 10.11 -2.32 7.28
CA ALA A 60 10.06 -3.18 8.46
C ALA A 60 9.72 -2.38 9.73
N ALA A 61 10.25 -1.16 9.88
CA ALA A 61 9.95 -0.29 11.01
C ALA A 61 8.47 0.15 11.01
N TRP A 62 7.91 0.50 9.85
CA TRP A 62 6.48 0.77 9.67
C TRP A 62 5.63 -0.45 10.03
N ALA A 63 5.98 -1.62 9.51
CA ALA A 63 5.29 -2.88 9.78
C ALA A 63 5.33 -3.23 11.29
N ALA A 64 6.47 -3.06 11.96
CA ALA A 64 6.59 -3.25 13.39
C ALA A 64 5.63 -2.37 14.19
N LYS A 65 5.48 -1.09 13.81
CA LYS A 65 4.51 -0.17 14.43
C LYS A 65 3.06 -0.59 14.15
N LEU A 66 2.77 -1.02 12.91
CA LEU A 66 1.44 -1.50 12.52
C LEU A 66 0.97 -2.65 13.43
N TRP A 67 1.82 -3.63 13.71
CA TRP A 67 1.45 -4.79 14.52
C TRP A 67 1.74 -4.66 16.02
N ALA A 68 2.44 -3.61 16.45
CA ALA A 68 2.64 -3.36 17.88
C ALA A 68 1.33 -3.01 18.61
N THR A 69 0.39 -2.37 17.93
CA THR A 69 -0.78 -1.74 18.56
C THR A 69 -2.12 -2.30 18.07
N GLY A 70 -2.16 -3.16 17.06
CA GLY A 70 -3.42 -3.60 16.44
C GLY A 70 -3.50 -5.06 16.03
N ASN A 71 -4.71 -5.50 15.73
CA ASN A 71 -5.05 -6.85 15.26
C ASN A 71 -5.34 -6.86 13.76
N ILE A 72 -4.54 -6.14 12.98
CA ILE A 72 -4.61 -6.22 11.51
C ILE A 72 -4.04 -7.57 11.11
N ALA A 73 -4.76 -8.31 10.26
CA ALA A 73 -4.34 -9.64 9.84
C ALA A 73 -3.20 -9.58 8.82
N THR A 74 -3.33 -8.71 7.83
CA THR A 74 -2.41 -8.60 6.69
C THR A 74 -2.19 -7.15 6.31
N ALA A 75 -1.05 -6.88 5.68
CA ALA A 75 -0.76 -5.64 4.99
C ALA A 75 -0.13 -5.96 3.62
N HIS A 76 -0.15 -5.03 2.70
CA HIS A 76 0.50 -5.17 1.40
C HIS A 76 1.66 -4.19 1.28
N ILE A 77 2.79 -4.70 0.84
CA ILE A 77 3.93 -3.87 0.43
C ILE A 77 3.83 -3.68 -1.08
N ILE A 78 3.79 -2.46 -1.52
CA ILE A 78 3.75 -2.05 -2.93
C ILE A 78 5.12 -1.50 -3.27
N ARG A 79 5.79 -2.16 -4.17
CA ARG A 79 7.12 -1.77 -4.65
C ARG A 79 6.98 -0.76 -5.78
N TRP A 80 7.70 0.35 -5.72
CA TRP A 80 7.87 1.29 -6.81
C TRP A 80 9.35 1.44 -7.17
N ALA A 81 9.66 1.85 -8.38
CA ALA A 81 11.02 1.93 -8.88
C ALA A 81 11.41 3.39 -9.15
N SER A 82 12.05 4.06 -8.19
CA SER A 82 12.57 5.41 -8.40
C SER A 82 13.65 5.49 -9.48
N THR A 83 14.30 4.36 -9.75
CA THR A 83 15.26 4.16 -10.84
C THR A 83 14.96 2.86 -11.56
N ALA A 84 15.27 2.79 -12.87
CA ALA A 84 15.05 1.59 -13.65
C ALA A 84 15.72 0.37 -13.01
N GLN A 85 14.97 -0.73 -12.88
CA GLN A 85 15.39 -1.97 -12.24
C GLN A 85 15.71 -3.03 -13.29
N ALA A 86 16.77 -3.80 -13.03
CA ALA A 86 17.12 -4.94 -13.86
C ALA A 86 16.17 -6.12 -13.64
N ALA A 87 16.07 -7.01 -14.63
CA ALA A 87 15.44 -8.31 -14.45
C ALA A 87 16.24 -9.18 -13.50
N LYS A 88 15.56 -10.04 -12.74
CA LYS A 88 16.18 -10.91 -11.73
C LYS A 88 15.62 -12.31 -11.81
N PHE A 89 16.45 -13.28 -11.44
CA PHE A 89 16.03 -14.61 -11.08
C PHE A 89 16.32 -14.82 -9.60
N VAL A 90 15.30 -15.19 -8.83
CA VAL A 90 15.34 -15.29 -7.37
C VAL A 90 15.13 -16.73 -6.93
N MET A 91 16.03 -17.23 -6.08
CA MET A 91 15.95 -18.54 -5.46
C MET A 91 15.70 -18.37 -3.96
N GLU A 92 14.49 -18.66 -3.50
CA GLU A 92 14.14 -18.56 -2.07
C GLU A 92 14.56 -19.80 -1.26
N ASP A 93 14.70 -20.95 -1.93
CA ASP A 93 14.94 -22.25 -1.29
C ASP A 93 16.30 -22.84 -1.72
N TYR A 94 17.40 -22.21 -1.34
CA TYR A 94 18.72 -22.74 -1.60
C TYR A 94 19.40 -23.26 -0.34
N ASN A 95 20.42 -24.11 -0.51
CA ASN A 95 21.22 -24.61 0.61
C ASN A 95 22.22 -23.56 1.10
N THR A 96 22.07 -23.09 2.33
CA THR A 96 22.95 -22.09 2.95
C THR A 96 24.27 -22.64 3.48
N THR A 97 24.51 -23.97 3.38
CA THR A 97 25.68 -24.62 3.96
C THR A 97 26.87 -24.59 2.99
N VAL A 98 27.81 -23.69 3.21
CA VAL A 98 29.05 -23.56 2.40
C VAL A 98 29.76 -24.91 2.23
N ALA A 99 29.77 -25.75 3.26
CA ALA A 99 30.42 -27.06 3.20
C ALA A 99 29.81 -27.99 2.13
N THR A 100 28.52 -27.92 1.88
CA THR A 100 27.84 -28.67 0.81
C THR A 100 28.31 -28.20 -0.57
N TRP A 101 28.36 -26.89 -0.79
CA TRP A 101 28.84 -26.31 -2.03
C TRP A 101 30.35 -26.60 -2.28
N ALA A 102 31.15 -26.45 -1.23
CA ALA A 102 32.59 -26.72 -1.29
C ALA A 102 32.93 -28.20 -1.49
N ALA A 103 31.99 -29.10 -1.28
CA ALA A 103 32.14 -30.53 -1.51
C ALA A 103 31.93 -30.92 -3.01
N ALA A 104 31.47 -29.98 -3.84
CA ALA A 104 31.40 -30.19 -5.31
C ALA A 104 32.78 -30.50 -5.86
N THR A 105 32.88 -31.55 -6.66
CA THR A 105 34.20 -32.18 -6.96
C THR A 105 34.95 -31.58 -8.14
N THR A 106 34.21 -30.91 -9.09
CA THR A 106 34.85 -30.40 -10.32
C THR A 106 34.34 -29.01 -10.67
N SER A 107 33.03 -28.85 -10.86
CA SER A 107 32.37 -27.59 -11.21
C SER A 107 30.98 -27.57 -10.62
N LEU A 108 30.41 -26.38 -10.54
CA LEU A 108 28.99 -26.13 -10.23
C LEU A 108 28.28 -26.00 -11.57
N ASP A 109 27.52 -27.02 -11.94
CA ASP A 109 26.91 -27.09 -13.26
C ASP A 109 25.43 -26.70 -13.19
N PHE A 110 25.02 -25.84 -14.10
CA PHE A 110 23.63 -25.37 -14.27
C PHE A 110 23.39 -24.95 -15.72
N ALA A 111 22.17 -24.74 -16.10
CA ALA A 111 21.82 -24.10 -17.36
C ALA A 111 20.93 -22.89 -17.13
N MET A 112 20.95 -21.93 -18.04
CA MET A 112 20.06 -20.79 -18.07
C MET A 112 19.29 -20.74 -19.39
N THR A 113 18.07 -20.20 -19.31
CA THR A 113 17.24 -20.00 -20.50
C THR A 113 16.52 -18.67 -20.45
N ASP A 114 16.37 -18.03 -21.61
CA ASP A 114 15.46 -16.88 -21.84
C ASP A 114 14.06 -17.32 -22.32
N GLY A 115 13.76 -18.62 -22.24
CA GLY A 115 12.54 -19.22 -22.75
C GLY A 115 12.64 -19.67 -24.22
N ILE A 116 13.72 -19.31 -24.95
CA ILE A 116 13.97 -19.65 -26.35
C ILE A 116 15.29 -20.41 -26.52
N THR A 117 16.33 -19.88 -25.92
CA THR A 117 17.70 -20.44 -25.97
C THR A 117 18.05 -21.04 -24.63
N VAL A 118 18.76 -22.15 -24.63
CA VAL A 118 19.33 -22.77 -23.43
C VAL A 118 20.83 -22.74 -23.53
N GLU A 119 21.50 -22.31 -22.46
CA GLU A 119 22.95 -22.28 -22.35
C GLU A 119 23.38 -22.99 -21.07
N GLU A 120 24.41 -23.87 -21.20
CA GLU A 120 24.93 -24.63 -20.07
C GLU A 120 26.19 -23.98 -19.51
N PHE A 121 26.34 -23.98 -18.20
CA PHE A 121 27.43 -23.36 -17.45
C PHE A 121 28.08 -24.40 -16.53
N ALA A 122 29.38 -24.24 -16.33
CA ALA A 122 30.18 -25.09 -15.45
C ALA A 122 31.11 -24.22 -14.59
N ALA A 123 30.55 -23.57 -13.60
CA ALA A 123 31.28 -22.63 -12.75
C ALA A 123 32.37 -23.32 -11.93
N ALA A 124 33.63 -22.94 -12.15
CA ALA A 124 34.74 -23.44 -11.38
C ALA A 124 34.71 -22.87 -9.96
N LEU A 125 34.64 -23.74 -8.94
CA LEU A 125 34.72 -23.32 -7.54
C LEU A 125 36.07 -22.61 -7.27
N VAL A 126 36.00 -21.45 -6.65
CA VAL A 126 37.19 -20.79 -6.13
C VAL A 126 37.83 -21.67 -5.05
N PRO A 127 39.08 -22.11 -5.19
CA PRO A 127 39.74 -22.92 -4.19
C PRO A 127 39.75 -22.21 -2.83
N GLY A 128 39.18 -22.85 -1.81
CA GLY A 128 39.10 -22.28 -0.46
C GLY A 128 37.89 -21.39 -0.19
N ALA A 129 36.82 -21.52 -0.99
CA ALA A 129 35.53 -20.85 -0.68
C ALA A 129 35.15 -21.12 0.76
N THR A 130 34.96 -20.04 1.54
CA THR A 130 34.64 -20.08 2.97
C THR A 130 33.32 -19.39 3.31
N SER A 131 32.69 -18.75 2.32
CA SER A 131 31.43 -18.05 2.44
C SER A 131 30.50 -18.28 1.25
N MET A 132 29.21 -18.05 1.44
CA MET A 132 28.27 -18.08 0.32
C MET A 132 28.56 -16.98 -0.71
N SER A 133 29.17 -15.87 -0.30
CA SER A 133 29.64 -14.83 -1.23
C SER A 133 30.73 -15.35 -2.18
N ASP A 134 31.62 -16.26 -1.73
CA ASP A 134 32.63 -16.86 -2.61
C ASP A 134 31.96 -17.80 -3.63
N ILE A 135 30.90 -18.50 -3.23
CA ILE A 135 30.10 -19.34 -4.13
C ILE A 135 29.38 -18.47 -5.17
N ALA A 136 28.73 -17.40 -4.72
CA ALA A 136 28.07 -16.46 -5.63
C ALA A 136 29.04 -15.87 -6.66
N ALA A 137 30.23 -15.45 -6.23
CA ALA A 137 31.27 -14.91 -7.12
C ALA A 137 31.78 -15.95 -8.16
N SER A 138 31.79 -17.23 -7.80
CA SER A 138 32.14 -18.31 -8.77
C SER A 138 31.08 -18.45 -9.85
N ILE A 139 29.80 -18.46 -9.48
CA ILE A 139 28.65 -18.52 -10.40
C ILE A 139 28.63 -17.27 -11.29
N GLU A 140 28.79 -16.09 -10.67
CA GLU A 140 28.82 -14.80 -11.37
C GLU A 140 29.92 -14.77 -12.44
N THR A 141 31.14 -15.17 -12.08
CA THR A 141 32.28 -15.21 -13.01
C THR A 141 31.97 -16.08 -14.21
N GLU A 142 31.37 -17.26 -14.01
CA GLU A 142 31.00 -18.15 -15.10
C GLU A 142 29.92 -17.55 -15.99
N ILE A 143 28.86 -17.00 -15.42
CA ILE A 143 27.78 -16.32 -16.16
C ILE A 143 28.36 -15.19 -17.03
N GLN A 144 29.25 -14.35 -16.48
CA GLN A 144 29.81 -13.21 -17.17
C GLN A 144 30.79 -13.60 -18.30
N THR A 145 31.53 -14.69 -18.12
CA THR A 145 32.62 -15.07 -19.05
C THR A 145 32.21 -16.08 -20.12
N SER A 146 31.26 -16.95 -19.79
CA SER A 146 30.88 -18.07 -20.66
C SER A 146 29.59 -17.83 -21.42
N SER A 147 28.80 -16.83 -21.02
CA SER A 147 27.47 -16.62 -21.59
C SER A 147 27.49 -16.07 -23.01
N SER A 148 26.74 -16.72 -23.90
CA SER A 148 26.42 -16.18 -25.23
C SER A 148 25.30 -15.12 -25.19
N PHE A 149 24.60 -14.99 -24.07
CA PHE A 149 23.68 -13.88 -23.78
C PHE A 149 24.43 -12.58 -23.44
N ALA A 150 25.50 -12.28 -24.14
CA ALA A 150 26.56 -11.33 -23.77
C ALA A 150 26.05 -9.90 -23.47
N ALA A 151 24.96 -9.45 -24.08
CA ALA A 151 24.43 -8.11 -23.84
C ALA A 151 23.84 -7.96 -22.41
N ASP A 152 23.16 -9.00 -21.94
CA ASP A 152 22.38 -8.95 -20.70
C ASP A 152 23.14 -9.54 -19.52
N LEU A 153 24.03 -10.51 -19.74
CA LEU A 153 24.68 -11.26 -18.67
C LEU A 153 26.18 -10.95 -18.51
N SER A 154 26.82 -10.21 -19.42
CA SER A 154 28.27 -9.88 -19.33
C SER A 154 28.67 -9.06 -18.10
N ALA A 155 27.72 -8.39 -17.48
CA ALA A 155 27.86 -7.68 -16.19
C ALA A 155 26.74 -8.04 -15.21
N ALA A 156 26.17 -9.23 -15.37
CA ALA A 156 25.20 -9.74 -14.38
C ALA A 156 25.88 -9.91 -13.01
N THR A 157 25.10 -9.78 -11.96
CA THR A 157 25.58 -10.01 -10.59
C THR A 157 24.86 -11.17 -9.94
N VAL A 158 25.58 -11.91 -9.10
CA VAL A 158 25.01 -12.97 -8.25
C VAL A 158 25.26 -12.60 -6.80
N THR A 159 24.20 -12.49 -6.03
CA THR A 159 24.28 -12.08 -4.63
C THR A 159 23.34 -12.91 -3.76
N PHE A 160 23.57 -12.85 -2.45
CA PHE A 160 22.60 -13.27 -1.45
C PHE A 160 22.06 -12.03 -0.77
N ASP A 161 20.74 -11.87 -0.77
CA ASP A 161 20.09 -10.72 -0.15
C ASP A 161 19.94 -10.90 1.39
N ASP A 162 19.45 -9.87 2.06
CA ASP A 162 19.27 -9.88 3.53
C ASP A 162 18.22 -10.89 4.00
N LEU A 163 17.36 -11.39 3.11
CA LEU A 163 16.40 -12.47 3.38
C LEU A 163 17.04 -13.85 3.20
N GLY A 164 18.26 -13.91 2.65
CA GLY A 164 18.97 -15.12 2.37
C GLY A 164 18.61 -15.74 1.02
N ASN A 165 17.97 -15.02 0.10
CA ASN A 165 17.73 -15.50 -1.26
C ASN A 165 18.99 -15.37 -2.11
N MET A 166 19.23 -16.35 -2.99
CA MET A 166 20.19 -16.17 -4.07
C MET A 166 19.52 -15.42 -5.24
N VAL A 167 20.13 -14.34 -5.66
CA VAL A 167 19.61 -13.44 -6.69
C VAL A 167 20.61 -13.29 -7.82
N VAL A 168 20.22 -13.69 -9.03
CA VAL A 168 20.93 -13.34 -10.26
C VAL A 168 20.26 -12.12 -10.87
N THR A 169 21.03 -11.05 -11.06
CA THR A 169 20.52 -9.77 -11.61
C THR A 169 21.19 -9.53 -12.97
N THR A 170 20.40 -9.24 -14.01
CA THR A 170 20.91 -8.92 -15.34
C THR A 170 21.63 -7.57 -15.37
N ALA A 171 22.41 -7.32 -16.43
CA ALA A 171 23.07 -6.03 -16.63
C ALA A 171 22.13 -4.96 -17.20
N VAL A 172 21.10 -5.36 -17.94
CA VAL A 172 20.13 -4.47 -18.58
C VAL A 172 19.01 -4.14 -17.61
N THR A 173 18.62 -2.87 -17.55
CA THR A 173 17.54 -2.37 -16.72
C THR A 173 16.32 -1.96 -17.55
N GLY A 174 15.16 -1.83 -16.93
CA GLY A 174 13.92 -1.43 -17.58
C GLY A 174 13.01 -2.60 -17.92
N ASP A 175 11.84 -2.30 -18.43
CA ASP A 175 10.80 -3.27 -18.81
C ASP A 175 11.17 -4.13 -20.04
N THR A 176 12.20 -3.69 -20.78
CA THR A 176 12.76 -4.43 -21.92
C THR A 176 13.87 -5.41 -21.53
N ALA A 177 14.27 -5.46 -20.24
CA ALA A 177 15.28 -6.39 -19.78
C ALA A 177 14.76 -7.84 -19.89
N THR A 178 15.55 -8.71 -20.54
CA THR A 178 15.21 -10.11 -20.67
C THR A 178 15.21 -10.81 -19.31
N THR A 179 14.19 -11.61 -19.04
CA THR A 179 14.17 -12.50 -17.87
C THR A 179 14.86 -13.80 -18.20
N TYR A 180 15.57 -14.35 -17.22
CA TYR A 180 16.27 -15.64 -17.34
C TYR A 180 15.87 -16.53 -16.18
N SER A 181 15.76 -17.84 -16.46
CA SER A 181 15.59 -18.86 -15.44
C SER A 181 16.81 -19.76 -15.38
N ILE A 182 17.18 -20.21 -14.17
CA ILE A 182 18.13 -21.33 -14.01
C ILE A 182 17.33 -22.63 -14.15
N ILE A 183 17.84 -23.53 -14.98
CA ILE A 183 17.25 -24.85 -15.25
C ILE A 183 18.31 -25.97 -15.11
N ALA A 184 17.86 -27.20 -15.06
CA ALA A 184 18.74 -28.34 -14.99
C ALA A 184 19.62 -28.45 -16.25
N PRO A 185 20.92 -28.70 -16.11
CA PRO A 185 21.82 -28.94 -17.27
C PRO A 185 21.50 -30.31 -17.89
N THR A 186 21.70 -30.42 -19.22
CA THR A 186 21.37 -31.67 -19.92
C THR A 186 22.41 -32.77 -19.66
N THR A 187 23.69 -32.40 -19.61
CA THR A 187 24.81 -33.35 -19.41
C THR A 187 25.89 -32.73 -18.54
N PRO A 188 25.68 -32.64 -17.21
CA PRO A 188 26.63 -31.98 -16.35
C PRO A 188 27.95 -32.75 -16.27
N PRO A 189 29.11 -32.15 -16.62
CA PRO A 189 30.43 -32.78 -16.40
C PRO A 189 30.84 -32.73 -14.92
N GLY A 190 30.22 -31.88 -14.11
CA GLY A 190 30.49 -31.68 -12.68
C GLY A 190 29.32 -31.99 -11.80
N THR A 191 29.10 -31.14 -10.79
CA THR A 191 28.00 -31.26 -9.84
C THR A 191 26.83 -30.41 -10.29
N ASP A 192 25.72 -31.05 -10.65
CA ASP A 192 24.44 -30.36 -10.91
C ASP A 192 23.94 -29.65 -9.65
N ILE A 193 23.92 -28.31 -9.70
CA ILE A 193 23.51 -27.49 -8.57
C ILE A 193 22.03 -27.15 -8.61
N THR A 194 21.27 -27.58 -9.60
CA THR A 194 19.84 -27.30 -9.71
C THR A 194 18.96 -28.24 -8.90
N VAL A 195 19.56 -29.29 -8.35
CA VAL A 195 18.89 -30.33 -7.59
C VAL A 195 18.72 -29.97 -6.10
N ALA A 196 17.90 -30.75 -5.43
CA ALA A 196 17.74 -30.65 -3.98
C ALA A 196 19.10 -30.81 -3.24
N GLY A 197 19.36 -29.92 -2.32
CA GLY A 197 20.65 -29.86 -1.61
C GLY A 197 21.57 -28.73 -2.12
N PHE A 198 21.21 -28.08 -3.22
CA PHE A 198 21.84 -26.86 -3.72
C PHE A 198 20.78 -25.79 -3.98
N LEU A 199 20.43 -25.49 -5.23
CA LEU A 199 19.47 -24.42 -5.54
C LEU A 199 18.00 -24.84 -5.41
N SER A 200 17.67 -26.13 -5.51
CA SER A 200 16.27 -26.63 -5.43
C SER A 200 15.30 -25.87 -6.33
N ILE A 201 15.61 -25.76 -7.62
CA ILE A 201 14.86 -24.89 -8.56
C ILE A 201 13.38 -25.26 -8.75
N ASP A 202 12.98 -26.46 -8.36
CA ASP A 202 11.58 -26.90 -8.40
C ASP A 202 10.70 -26.25 -7.32
N THR A 203 11.29 -25.59 -6.35
CA THR A 203 10.60 -24.97 -5.21
C THR A 203 11.21 -23.60 -4.89
N GLY A 204 10.38 -22.56 -4.76
CA GLY A 204 10.81 -21.25 -4.31
C GLY A 204 11.61 -20.41 -5.30
N ALA A 205 11.71 -20.84 -6.58
CA ALA A 205 12.36 -20.04 -7.62
C ALA A 205 11.34 -19.26 -8.44
N TYR A 206 11.64 -17.99 -8.76
CA TYR A 206 10.79 -17.17 -9.63
C TYR A 206 11.58 -16.10 -10.38
N GLU A 207 11.00 -15.66 -11.49
CA GLU A 207 11.52 -14.59 -12.33
C GLU A 207 10.89 -13.26 -11.93
N VAL A 208 11.69 -12.20 -12.01
CA VAL A 208 11.25 -10.82 -11.80
C VAL A 208 11.60 -10.03 -13.05
N ALA A 209 10.60 -9.55 -13.76
CA ALA A 209 10.82 -8.67 -14.89
C ALA A 209 11.53 -7.37 -14.45
N GLY A 210 12.35 -6.83 -15.33
CA GLY A 210 12.87 -5.48 -15.17
C GLY A 210 11.73 -4.46 -15.14
N MET A 211 12.01 -3.30 -14.62
CA MET A 211 11.02 -2.21 -14.52
C MET A 211 11.67 -0.90 -14.93
N ASP A 212 10.99 -0.11 -15.73
CA ASP A 212 11.36 1.28 -15.96
C ASP A 212 11.23 2.10 -14.68
N ALA A 213 11.90 3.24 -14.62
CA ALA A 213 11.68 4.19 -13.55
C ALA A 213 10.23 4.70 -13.61
N GLU A 214 9.58 4.74 -12.48
CA GLU A 214 8.17 5.14 -12.36
C GLU A 214 7.95 6.04 -11.15
N ASP A 215 6.82 6.72 -11.10
CA ASP A 215 6.39 7.46 -9.92
C ASP A 215 5.49 6.59 -9.01
N PRO A 216 5.36 6.90 -7.71
CA PRO A 216 4.55 6.12 -6.76
C PRO A 216 3.07 5.99 -7.14
N ASP A 217 2.49 6.94 -7.86
CA ASP A 217 1.12 6.92 -8.35
C ASP A 217 0.93 5.91 -9.50
N ASP A 218 1.92 5.76 -10.38
CA ASP A 218 1.94 4.71 -11.40
C ASP A 218 2.05 3.33 -10.74
N ALA A 219 2.92 3.20 -9.74
CA ALA A 219 3.06 1.99 -8.95
C ALA A 219 1.76 1.61 -8.23
N LEU A 220 1.05 2.58 -7.66
CA LEU A 220 -0.26 2.36 -7.05
C LEU A 220 -1.26 1.85 -8.08
N THR A 221 -1.32 2.48 -9.25
CA THR A 221 -2.23 2.09 -10.34
C THR A 221 -1.98 0.65 -10.78
N ALA A 222 -0.72 0.27 -10.97
CA ALA A 222 -0.34 -1.09 -11.32
C ALA A 222 -0.65 -2.09 -10.18
N ALA A 223 -0.44 -1.69 -8.92
CA ALA A 223 -0.73 -2.54 -7.76
C ALA A 223 -2.23 -2.79 -7.58
N LEU A 224 -3.07 -1.77 -7.77
CA LEU A 224 -4.53 -1.90 -7.67
C LEU A 224 -5.12 -2.75 -8.81
N ALA A 225 -4.45 -2.84 -9.96
CA ALA A 225 -4.83 -3.78 -11.01
C ALA A 225 -4.60 -5.25 -10.60
N ILE A 226 -3.65 -5.51 -9.70
CA ILE A 226 -3.35 -6.84 -9.15
C ILE A 226 -4.24 -7.12 -7.93
N ASN A 227 -4.35 -6.16 -7.01
CA ASN A 227 -5.10 -6.30 -5.77
C ASN A 227 -5.78 -4.98 -5.36
N ASP A 228 -7.09 -4.91 -5.50
CA ASP A 228 -7.90 -3.74 -5.16
C ASP A 228 -8.41 -3.73 -3.70
N GLU A 229 -8.05 -4.71 -2.88
CA GLU A 229 -8.49 -4.78 -1.48
C GLU A 229 -7.82 -3.73 -0.58
N ILE A 230 -6.72 -3.13 -1.03
CA ILE A 230 -5.98 -2.11 -0.28
C ILE A 230 -6.84 -0.85 -0.14
N ARG A 231 -7.02 -0.34 1.08
CA ARG A 231 -7.90 0.82 1.36
C ARG A 231 -7.19 2.05 1.87
N ILE A 232 -6.22 1.89 2.74
CA ILE A 232 -5.39 3.01 3.21
C ILE A 232 -3.98 2.80 2.69
N ILE A 233 -3.50 3.78 1.96
CA ILE A 233 -2.18 3.78 1.33
C ILE A 233 -1.24 4.60 2.21
N HIS A 234 -0.08 4.05 2.48
CA HIS A 234 1.05 4.74 3.10
C HIS A 234 2.17 4.85 2.10
N GLU A 235 3.03 5.80 2.31
CA GLU A 235 4.16 6.07 1.46
C GLU A 235 5.40 6.33 2.30
N ILE A 236 6.55 5.88 1.81
CA ILE A 236 7.88 6.12 2.36
C ILE A 236 8.83 6.46 1.20
N GLY A 237 9.50 7.60 1.31
CA GLY A 237 10.59 8.00 0.40
C GLY A 237 10.19 8.87 -0.78
N ALA A 238 8.89 9.12 -1.02
CA ALA A 238 8.46 9.98 -2.11
C ALA A 238 8.72 11.47 -1.82
N SER A 239 9.04 12.21 -2.85
CA SER A 239 9.15 13.68 -2.81
C SER A 239 7.78 14.34 -2.64
N ILE A 240 7.75 15.61 -2.24
CA ILE A 240 6.51 16.39 -2.08
C ILE A 240 5.64 16.38 -3.37
N SER A 241 6.28 16.50 -4.55
CA SER A 241 5.55 16.44 -5.83
C SER A 241 4.94 15.06 -6.08
N GLN A 242 5.67 14.00 -5.78
CA GLN A 242 5.20 12.62 -5.90
C GLN A 242 4.09 12.30 -4.89
N GLN A 243 4.17 12.81 -3.66
CA GLN A 243 3.09 12.68 -2.68
C GLN A 243 1.81 13.37 -3.14
N SER A 244 1.91 14.52 -3.81
CA SER A 244 0.75 15.23 -4.38
C SER A 244 0.14 14.47 -5.57
N ALA A 245 0.96 13.86 -6.43
CA ALA A 245 0.50 13.01 -7.52
C ALA A 245 -0.18 11.73 -6.97
N LEU A 246 0.44 11.10 -5.98
CA LEU A 246 -0.10 9.93 -5.31
C LEU A 246 -1.45 10.22 -4.63
N GLU A 247 -1.63 11.40 -4.03
CA GLU A 247 -2.93 11.83 -3.49
C GLU A 247 -4.00 11.87 -4.58
N THR A 248 -3.68 12.46 -5.73
CA THR A 248 -4.61 12.54 -6.87
C THR A 248 -5.00 11.15 -7.36
N ALA A 249 -4.05 10.22 -7.44
CA ALA A 249 -4.31 8.83 -7.77
C ALA A 249 -5.18 8.15 -6.69
N CYS A 250 -4.85 8.31 -5.41
CA CYS A 250 -5.66 7.79 -4.30
C CYS A 250 -7.10 8.32 -4.36
N ALA A 251 -7.30 9.60 -4.62
CA ALA A 251 -8.63 10.20 -4.75
C ALA A 251 -9.42 9.60 -5.93
N SER A 252 -8.77 9.36 -7.07
CA SER A 252 -9.41 8.75 -8.25
C SER A 252 -9.89 7.32 -7.99
N TYR A 253 -9.12 6.55 -7.21
CA TYR A 253 -9.45 5.18 -6.80
C TYR A 253 -10.23 5.11 -5.48
N LYS A 254 -10.59 6.26 -4.88
CA LYS A 254 -11.28 6.36 -3.58
C LYS A 254 -10.54 5.63 -2.44
N LYS A 255 -9.22 5.62 -2.51
CA LYS A 255 -8.33 5.15 -1.46
C LYS A 255 -7.92 6.32 -0.58
N ILE A 256 -7.53 6.06 0.64
CA ILE A 256 -7.07 7.09 1.57
C ILE A 256 -5.55 7.07 1.61
N LEU A 257 -4.93 8.21 1.35
CA LEU A 257 -3.50 8.41 1.55
C LEU A 257 -3.24 8.84 2.99
N ALA A 258 -2.43 8.09 3.72
CA ALA A 258 -2.03 8.43 5.08
C ALA A 258 -0.52 8.74 5.13
N LEU A 259 -0.19 10.01 5.38
CA LEU A 259 1.17 10.53 5.33
C LEU A 259 1.79 10.71 6.72
N ASN A 260 3.07 10.38 6.83
CA ASN A 260 3.93 10.83 7.91
C ASN A 260 4.61 12.14 7.46
N VAL A 261 4.07 13.28 7.89
CA VAL A 261 4.59 14.59 7.50
C VAL A 261 5.85 14.88 8.32
N ARG A 262 7.02 14.73 7.67
CA ARG A 262 8.35 14.90 8.31
C ARG A 262 9.01 16.21 7.95
N ASP A 263 8.37 17.02 7.10
CA ASP A 263 8.89 18.33 6.69
C ASP A 263 8.74 19.34 7.83
N LYS A 264 9.86 19.85 8.33
CA LYS A 264 9.88 20.86 9.40
C LYS A 264 9.21 22.16 9.04
N ASP A 265 9.08 22.43 7.75
CA ASP A 265 8.41 23.63 7.26
C ASP A 265 6.88 23.56 7.44
N ALA A 266 6.34 22.38 7.73
CA ALA A 266 4.91 22.21 8.01
C ALA A 266 4.46 22.90 9.32
N VAL A 267 5.37 23.21 10.24
CA VAL A 267 5.06 23.94 11.49
C VAL A 267 5.18 25.46 11.34
N ASP A 268 5.52 25.95 10.16
CA ASP A 268 5.56 27.39 9.85
C ASP A 268 4.37 27.76 8.94
N SER A 269 3.42 28.50 9.49
CA SER A 269 2.25 28.97 8.74
C SER A 269 2.57 29.91 7.57
N ALA A 270 3.78 30.47 7.51
CA ALA A 270 4.24 31.31 6.40
C ALA A 270 4.85 30.49 5.25
N ASN A 271 5.21 29.23 5.48
CA ASN A 271 5.73 28.36 4.42
C ASN A 271 4.59 27.70 3.64
N LEU A 272 4.51 28.01 2.36
CA LEU A 272 3.43 27.56 1.45
C LEU A 272 3.92 26.48 0.46
N THR A 273 5.08 25.86 0.72
CA THR A 273 5.67 24.86 -0.19
C THR A 273 5.70 23.45 0.41
N ASN A 274 5.36 23.30 1.70
CA ASN A 274 5.32 22.01 2.37
C ASN A 274 4.07 21.20 1.94
N ILE A 275 4.13 19.88 2.10
CA ILE A 275 3.06 18.97 1.67
C ILE A 275 1.73 19.22 2.40
N ALA A 276 1.78 19.58 3.70
CA ALA A 276 0.58 19.83 4.48
C ALA A 276 -0.22 21.02 3.94
N TYR A 277 0.49 22.12 3.60
CA TYR A 277 -0.13 23.28 2.95
C TYR A 277 -0.71 22.91 1.57
N LEU A 278 0.06 22.23 0.72
CA LEU A 278 -0.36 21.90 -0.65
C LEU A 278 -1.64 21.06 -0.66
N LEU A 279 -1.73 20.04 0.18
CA LEU A 279 -2.91 19.20 0.27
C LEU A 279 -4.11 19.91 0.93
N SER A 280 -3.85 20.79 1.89
CA SER A 280 -4.89 21.64 2.48
C SER A 280 -5.43 22.66 1.46
N ALA A 281 -4.55 23.31 0.70
CA ALA A 281 -4.92 24.28 -0.33
C ALA A 281 -5.73 23.64 -1.46
N SER A 282 -5.43 22.39 -1.83
CA SER A 282 -6.23 21.60 -2.78
C SER A 282 -7.52 21.04 -2.18
N SER A 283 -7.74 21.21 -0.87
CA SER A 283 -8.88 20.65 -0.13
C SER A 283 -8.98 19.12 -0.30
N SER A 284 -7.85 18.41 -0.18
CA SER A 284 -7.81 16.97 -0.34
C SER A 284 -8.67 16.25 0.71
N SER A 285 -9.70 15.57 0.23
CA SER A 285 -10.61 14.79 1.07
C SER A 285 -10.22 13.33 1.21
N TYR A 286 -9.22 12.86 0.46
CA TYR A 286 -8.71 11.49 0.47
C TYR A 286 -7.30 11.38 1.07
N ALA A 287 -6.77 12.47 1.62
CA ALA A 287 -5.50 12.43 2.33
C ALA A 287 -5.65 12.87 3.78
N TRP A 288 -4.94 12.18 4.65
CA TRP A 288 -4.71 12.49 6.05
C TRP A 288 -3.21 12.54 6.30
N GLY A 289 -2.75 13.45 7.12
CA GLY A 289 -1.33 13.54 7.46
C GLY A 289 -1.13 13.86 8.92
N CYS A 290 -0.10 13.28 9.51
CA CYS A 290 0.32 13.58 10.88
C CYS A 290 1.78 14.00 10.91
N TYR A 291 2.03 15.13 11.53
CA TYR A 291 3.38 15.66 11.69
C TYR A 291 4.18 14.85 12.71
N THR A 292 5.39 14.45 12.32
CA THR A 292 6.37 13.82 13.20
C THR A 292 7.78 14.16 12.75
N GLU A 293 8.62 14.64 13.67
CA GLU A 293 10.05 14.85 13.41
C GLU A 293 10.87 13.57 13.58
N ASN A 294 10.30 12.56 14.25
CA ASN A 294 10.99 11.32 14.53
C ASN A 294 10.94 10.36 13.34
N SER A 295 12.09 10.02 12.78
CA SER A 295 12.20 9.08 11.66
C SER A 295 11.80 7.66 12.02
N GLU A 296 11.82 7.30 13.31
CA GLU A 296 11.40 5.98 13.80
C GLU A 296 9.90 5.89 14.14
N ASP A 297 9.18 7.00 14.00
CA ASP A 297 7.75 7.05 14.31
C ASP A 297 6.91 7.06 13.04
N TYR A 298 5.88 6.23 13.03
CA TYR A 298 4.97 6.07 11.92
C TYR A 298 3.52 6.26 12.39
N PRO A 299 3.06 7.51 12.60
CA PRO A 299 1.68 7.81 12.98
C PRO A 299 0.67 7.19 12.03
N SER A 300 1.00 7.13 10.74
CA SER A 300 0.16 6.52 9.71
C SER A 300 -0.08 5.02 9.98
N ALA A 301 0.91 4.26 10.40
CA ALA A 301 0.76 2.85 10.74
C ALA A 301 -0.17 2.66 11.95
N ILE A 302 -0.06 3.53 12.96
CA ILE A 302 -0.89 3.47 14.17
C ILE A 302 -2.33 3.89 13.89
N LEU A 303 -2.54 4.87 13.00
CA LEU A 303 -3.87 5.24 12.52
C LEU A 303 -4.62 4.04 11.94
N ASN A 304 -3.94 3.21 11.14
CA ASN A 304 -4.54 1.99 10.58
C ASN A 304 -5.05 1.05 11.66
N CYS A 305 -4.24 0.78 12.67
CA CYS A 305 -4.64 -0.07 13.77
C CYS A 305 -5.89 0.44 14.47
N HIS A 306 -6.04 1.75 14.51
CA HIS A 306 -7.17 2.37 15.18
C HIS A 306 -8.44 2.35 14.32
N ILE A 307 -8.33 2.61 13.02
CA ILE A 307 -9.48 2.73 12.11
C ILE A 307 -9.88 1.36 11.54
N LEU A 308 -8.91 0.59 11.03
CA LEU A 308 -9.21 -0.66 10.31
C LEU A 308 -9.59 -1.85 11.21
N THR A 309 -9.39 -1.73 12.52
CA THR A 309 -9.84 -2.75 13.49
C THR A 309 -11.27 -2.51 14.01
N LYS A 310 -11.90 -1.45 13.59
CA LYS A 310 -13.26 -1.07 13.96
C LYS A 310 -14.20 -1.15 12.76
N PRO A 311 -15.51 -1.26 12.98
CA PRO A 311 -16.48 -1.12 11.90
C PRO A 311 -16.27 0.22 11.17
N GLU A 312 -16.33 0.20 9.85
CA GLU A 312 -16.02 1.34 8.99
C GLU A 312 -16.93 2.53 9.33
N GLY A 313 -16.32 3.70 9.48
CA GLY A 313 -17.04 4.93 9.88
C GLY A 313 -17.40 5.04 11.38
N SER A 314 -17.11 4.03 12.22
CA SER A 314 -17.41 4.08 13.65
C SER A 314 -16.31 4.71 14.51
N ALA A 315 -15.05 4.65 14.05
CA ALA A 315 -13.90 5.12 14.81
C ALA A 315 -13.46 6.52 14.39
N SER A 316 -13.48 7.47 15.30
CA SER A 316 -12.76 8.74 15.13
C SER A 316 -11.26 8.52 15.34
N ALA A 317 -10.42 9.10 14.50
CA ALA A 317 -8.98 9.11 14.70
C ALA A 317 -8.59 9.92 15.94
N ALA A 318 -9.31 11.02 16.20
CA ALA A 318 -9.15 11.82 17.41
C ALA A 318 -9.70 11.10 18.65
N ASN A 319 -9.28 11.56 19.84
CA ASN A 319 -9.81 11.15 21.13
C ASN A 319 -9.63 9.68 21.53
N SER A 320 -8.81 8.93 20.80
CA SER A 320 -8.49 7.54 21.16
C SER A 320 -7.07 7.44 21.69
N PRO A 321 -6.87 6.79 22.83
CA PRO A 321 -5.54 6.59 23.39
C PRO A 321 -4.63 5.83 22.41
N LEU A 322 -3.47 6.40 22.13
CA LEU A 322 -2.44 5.83 21.27
C LEU A 322 -1.33 5.20 22.13
N SER A 323 -0.74 4.13 21.64
CA SER A 323 0.42 3.50 22.27
C SER A 323 1.55 3.30 21.25
N GLY A 324 2.79 3.24 21.74
CA GLY A 324 3.94 3.01 20.87
C GLY A 324 4.32 4.17 19.94
N ILE A 325 3.84 5.39 20.22
CA ILE A 325 4.11 6.60 19.45
C ILE A 325 4.66 7.69 20.38
N TYR A 326 5.44 8.59 19.83
CA TYR A 326 5.94 9.79 20.52
C TYR A 326 4.99 10.97 20.31
N GLU A 327 4.98 11.93 21.23
CA GLU A 327 4.35 13.23 20.99
C GLU A 327 5.10 13.94 19.84
N SER A 328 4.36 14.63 18.97
CA SER A 328 5.01 15.35 17.85
C SER A 328 6.04 16.36 18.37
N GLY A 329 7.25 16.28 17.83
CA GLY A 329 8.40 17.04 18.30
C GLY A 329 9.26 16.34 19.38
N GLU A 330 8.84 15.20 19.94
CA GLU A 330 9.68 14.35 20.79
C GLU A 330 10.54 13.39 19.96
N TYR A 331 11.74 13.10 20.46
CA TYR A 331 12.65 12.10 19.90
C TYR A 331 12.86 10.93 20.85
N PRO A 332 13.22 9.73 20.37
CA PRO A 332 13.64 8.65 21.23
C PRO A 332 14.86 9.03 22.05
N SER A 333 15.05 8.35 23.16
CA SER A 333 16.01 8.64 24.22
C SER A 333 17.37 9.18 23.73
N GLY A 334 17.70 10.42 24.12
CA GLY A 334 19.02 11.03 23.94
C GLY A 334 19.11 12.18 22.94
N ALA A 335 18.13 12.42 22.12
CA ALA A 335 18.10 13.62 21.28
C ALA A 335 17.26 14.73 21.93
N PRO A 336 17.64 16.01 21.80
CA PRO A 336 16.91 17.13 22.39
C PRO A 336 15.66 17.46 21.56
N GLY A 337 14.62 16.61 21.68
CA GLY A 337 13.29 16.92 21.17
C GLY A 337 12.50 17.76 22.20
N ARG A 338 11.57 18.54 21.73
CA ARG A 338 10.61 19.28 22.55
C ARG A 338 9.20 19.14 22.00
N PRO A 339 8.18 19.13 22.85
CA PRO A 339 6.80 19.25 22.38
C PRO A 339 6.61 20.51 21.51
N LEU A 340 5.71 20.42 20.55
CA LEU A 340 5.37 21.54 19.67
C LEU A 340 4.85 22.73 20.50
N THR A 341 5.28 23.92 20.15
CA THR A 341 4.74 25.16 20.74
C THR A 341 3.28 25.37 20.29
N PRO A 342 2.50 26.18 21.01
CA PRO A 342 1.13 26.53 20.58
C PRO A 342 1.08 27.16 19.17
N THR A 343 2.11 27.93 18.78
CA THR A 343 2.18 28.56 17.44
C THR A 343 2.38 27.49 16.36
N GLU A 344 3.28 26.53 16.57
CA GLU A 344 3.54 25.44 15.67
C GLU A 344 2.31 24.53 15.51
N ARG A 345 1.63 24.20 16.61
CA ARG A 345 0.35 23.48 16.55
C ARG A 345 -0.71 24.25 15.76
N SER A 346 -0.82 25.56 15.99
CA SER A 346 -1.77 26.39 15.25
C SER A 346 -1.48 26.45 13.75
N ALA A 347 -0.20 26.35 13.34
CA ALA A 347 0.15 26.23 11.93
C ALA A 347 -0.36 24.90 11.34
N LEU A 348 -0.10 23.78 12.02
CA LEU A 348 -0.61 22.47 11.62
C LEU A 348 -2.14 22.43 11.55
N ASP A 349 -2.81 22.98 12.58
CA ASP A 349 -4.27 23.10 12.63
C ASP A 349 -4.81 23.90 11.43
N GLY A 350 -4.12 24.99 11.05
CA GLY A 350 -4.45 25.80 9.88
C GLY A 350 -4.35 25.03 8.55
N PHE A 351 -3.55 23.99 8.51
CA PHE A 351 -3.41 23.10 7.34
C PHE A 351 -4.26 21.82 7.45
N ASN A 352 -5.05 21.64 8.51
CA ASN A 352 -5.70 20.38 8.85
C ASN A 352 -4.73 19.18 8.93
N CYS A 353 -3.47 19.45 9.24
CA CYS A 353 -2.46 18.45 9.47
C CYS A 353 -2.49 18.02 10.93
N ASP A 354 -2.62 16.73 11.17
CA ASP A 354 -2.71 16.21 12.53
C ASP A 354 -1.36 16.24 13.24
N CYS A 355 -1.39 16.15 14.54
CA CYS A 355 -0.21 15.94 15.37
C CYS A 355 -0.57 15.08 16.58
N VAL A 356 0.42 14.39 17.14
CA VAL A 356 0.26 13.63 18.39
C VAL A 356 0.44 14.55 19.56
N VAL A 357 -0.53 14.61 20.45
CA VAL A 357 -0.55 15.45 21.65
C VAL A 357 -0.78 14.61 22.91
N SER A 358 -0.30 15.07 24.03
CA SER A 358 -0.48 14.45 25.36
C SER A 358 -1.18 15.41 26.32
N PRO A 359 -2.50 15.57 26.23
CA PRO A 359 -3.20 16.59 27.04
C PRO A 359 -3.16 16.31 28.55
N ILE A 360 -3.12 15.06 28.99
CA ILE A 360 -3.04 14.67 30.41
C ILE A 360 -2.04 13.53 30.58
N SER A 361 -2.35 12.32 30.14
CA SER A 361 -1.52 11.14 30.33
C SER A 361 -1.48 10.21 29.11
N ASN A 362 -2.46 10.36 28.21
CA ASN A 362 -2.55 9.56 26.99
C ASN A 362 -2.13 10.38 25.79
N LYS A 363 -1.45 9.75 24.85
CA LYS A 363 -1.18 10.33 23.55
C LYS A 363 -2.40 10.16 22.66
N LEU A 364 -2.74 11.20 21.90
CA LEU A 364 -3.93 11.26 21.04
C LEU A 364 -3.53 11.94 19.73
N PHE A 365 -4.22 11.60 18.63
CA PHE A 365 -4.26 12.50 17.47
C PHE A 365 -5.11 13.73 17.80
N ASN A 366 -4.65 14.91 17.38
CA ASN A 366 -5.28 16.17 17.76
C ASN A 366 -6.70 16.32 17.20
N HIS A 367 -6.90 16.05 15.92
CA HIS A 367 -8.16 16.29 15.22
C HIS A 367 -8.72 15.09 14.46
N GLY A 368 -7.88 14.28 13.81
CA GLY A 368 -8.31 13.18 12.95
C GLY A 368 -9.03 13.64 11.68
N LEU A 369 -8.63 14.79 11.13
CA LEU A 369 -9.23 15.39 9.94
C LEU A 369 -8.41 15.02 8.68
N THR A 370 -9.08 14.91 7.54
CA THR A 370 -8.44 14.99 6.23
C THR A 370 -7.99 16.43 5.96
N PHE A 371 -7.12 16.65 4.99
CA PHE A 371 -6.68 18.00 4.63
C PHE A 371 -7.83 18.91 4.14
N ALA A 372 -8.97 18.36 3.73
CA ALA A 372 -10.21 19.11 3.47
C ALA A 372 -10.98 19.51 4.75
N GLY A 373 -10.50 19.17 5.95
CA GLY A 373 -11.20 19.44 7.19
C GLY A 373 -12.37 18.50 7.49
N ILE A 374 -12.48 17.35 6.81
CA ILE A 374 -13.51 16.32 7.02
C ILE A 374 -12.95 15.29 7.99
N GLU A 375 -13.74 14.87 9.01
CA GLU A 375 -13.31 13.76 9.86
C GLU A 375 -13.05 12.50 9.03
N LEU A 376 -11.90 11.89 9.25
CA LEU A 376 -11.46 10.72 8.49
C LEU A 376 -12.46 9.55 8.57
N LYS A 377 -13.14 9.39 9.72
CA LYS A 377 -14.20 8.38 9.89
C LYS A 377 -15.33 8.52 8.87
N HIS A 378 -15.71 9.76 8.51
CA HIS A 378 -16.77 10.00 7.52
C HIS A 378 -16.31 9.55 6.14
N ARG A 379 -15.06 9.86 5.76
CA ARG A 379 -14.52 9.44 4.47
C ARG A 379 -14.46 7.92 4.35
N VAL A 380 -13.96 7.24 5.39
CA VAL A 380 -13.93 5.76 5.46
C VAL A 380 -15.34 5.17 5.38
N GLY A 381 -16.28 5.72 6.16
CA GLY A 381 -17.67 5.24 6.19
C GLY A 381 -18.38 5.43 4.86
N TYR A 382 -18.24 6.59 4.23
CA TYR A 382 -18.88 6.86 2.94
C TYR A 382 -18.31 5.99 1.83
N SER A 383 -16.99 5.84 1.74
CA SER A 383 -16.37 4.94 0.77
C SER A 383 -16.80 3.48 0.96
N TRP A 384 -16.97 3.05 2.21
CA TRP A 384 -17.53 1.73 2.52
C TRP A 384 -18.98 1.59 2.02
N ALA A 385 -19.85 2.57 2.32
CA ALA A 385 -21.25 2.51 1.93
C ALA A 385 -21.42 2.49 0.41
N GLU A 386 -20.64 3.32 -0.31
CA GLU A 386 -20.62 3.34 -1.77
C GLU A 386 -20.25 1.98 -2.35
N LEU A 387 -19.14 1.39 -1.90
CA LEU A 387 -18.68 0.11 -2.43
C LEU A 387 -19.69 -1.01 -2.13
N ARG A 388 -20.17 -1.11 -0.88
CA ARG A 388 -21.12 -2.15 -0.48
C ARG A 388 -22.49 -2.01 -1.17
N ALA A 389 -22.93 -0.78 -1.42
CA ALA A 389 -24.13 -0.56 -2.20
C ALA A 389 -23.94 -1.01 -3.65
N ALA A 390 -22.80 -0.69 -4.26
CA ALA A 390 -22.49 -1.10 -5.63
C ALA A 390 -22.43 -2.64 -5.78
N GLU A 391 -21.74 -3.34 -4.87
CA GLU A 391 -21.65 -4.80 -4.84
C GLU A 391 -23.03 -5.46 -4.72
N GLU A 392 -23.88 -4.96 -3.82
CA GLU A 392 -25.22 -5.53 -3.63
C GLU A 392 -26.17 -5.20 -4.80
N ILE A 393 -26.07 -4.01 -5.39
CA ILE A 393 -26.83 -3.66 -6.59
C ILE A 393 -26.43 -4.58 -7.75
N GLU A 394 -25.12 -4.81 -7.96
CA GLU A 394 -24.66 -5.72 -9.00
C GLU A 394 -25.19 -7.15 -8.77
N ALA A 395 -25.08 -7.65 -7.55
CA ALA A 395 -25.63 -8.96 -7.20
C ALA A 395 -27.15 -9.03 -7.41
N TYR A 396 -27.86 -7.94 -7.14
CA TYR A 396 -29.30 -7.86 -7.41
C TYR A 396 -29.60 -7.91 -8.91
N LEU A 397 -28.84 -7.17 -9.72
CA LEU A 397 -28.99 -7.16 -11.19
C LEU A 397 -28.64 -8.50 -11.85
N GLU A 398 -27.70 -9.24 -11.26
CA GLU A 398 -27.35 -10.59 -11.74
C GLU A 398 -28.45 -11.64 -11.47
N GLN A 399 -29.18 -11.48 -10.37
CA GLN A 399 -30.16 -12.46 -9.90
C GLN A 399 -31.59 -12.18 -10.38
N ASN A 400 -31.86 -10.96 -10.86
CA ASN A 400 -33.20 -10.51 -11.20
C ASN A 400 -33.25 -9.92 -12.62
N GLU A 401 -34.38 -10.13 -13.30
CA GLU A 401 -34.71 -9.40 -14.51
C GLU A 401 -35.28 -8.03 -14.11
N VAL A 402 -34.40 -7.01 -14.09
CA VAL A 402 -34.74 -5.67 -13.62
C VAL A 402 -35.28 -4.83 -14.77
N THR A 403 -36.37 -4.13 -14.50
CA THR A 403 -37.07 -3.24 -15.46
C THR A 403 -37.13 -1.82 -14.92
N PHE A 404 -37.56 -0.84 -15.76
CA PHE A 404 -37.82 0.52 -15.30
C PHE A 404 -39.19 0.65 -14.59
N SER A 405 -39.48 -0.26 -13.68
CA SER A 405 -40.69 -0.22 -12.85
C SER A 405 -40.41 0.48 -11.50
N ASP A 406 -41.43 1.09 -10.93
CA ASP A 406 -41.33 1.68 -9.59
C ASP A 406 -40.91 0.65 -8.53
N ALA A 407 -41.28 -0.62 -8.72
CA ALA A 407 -40.90 -1.71 -7.83
C ALA A 407 -39.38 -1.99 -7.89
N ASP A 408 -38.81 -2.08 -9.08
CA ASP A 408 -37.37 -2.35 -9.25
C ASP A 408 -36.51 -1.15 -8.83
N ILE A 409 -36.95 0.08 -9.16
CA ILE A 409 -36.28 1.29 -8.72
C ILE A 409 -36.28 1.38 -7.20
N SER A 410 -37.41 1.06 -6.54
CA SER A 410 -37.51 1.01 -5.10
C SER A 410 -36.63 -0.06 -4.47
N ALA A 411 -36.50 -1.24 -5.10
CA ALA A 411 -35.64 -2.32 -4.62
C ALA A 411 -34.16 -1.93 -4.65
N ILE A 412 -33.69 -1.33 -5.77
CA ILE A 412 -32.33 -0.81 -5.88
C ILE A 412 -32.07 0.29 -4.83
N THR A 413 -33.03 1.20 -4.68
CA THR A 413 -32.90 2.31 -3.70
C THR A 413 -32.89 1.76 -2.26
N ALA A 414 -33.62 0.68 -1.97
CA ALA A 414 -33.62 0.06 -0.63
C ALA A 414 -32.24 -0.51 -0.25
N ILE A 415 -31.45 -0.96 -1.23
CA ILE A 415 -30.05 -1.38 -0.99
C ILE A 415 -29.23 -0.19 -0.48
N ILE A 416 -29.37 0.97 -1.11
CA ILE A 416 -28.69 2.21 -0.68
C ILE A 416 -29.16 2.61 0.75
N PHE A 417 -30.47 2.55 1.02
CA PHE A 417 -31.02 2.83 2.34
C PHE A 417 -30.34 2.00 3.42
N ASN A 418 -30.23 0.69 3.23
CA ASN A 418 -29.63 -0.21 4.22
C ASN A 418 -28.19 0.15 4.56
N LYS A 419 -27.41 0.68 3.60
CA LYS A 419 -26.03 1.14 3.86
C LYS A 419 -26.02 2.45 4.61
N LEU A 420 -26.93 3.37 4.31
CA LEU A 420 -27.03 4.65 5.01
C LEU A 420 -27.54 4.46 6.44
N ASP A 421 -28.52 3.58 6.69
CA ASP A 421 -28.93 3.19 8.04
C ASP A 421 -27.74 2.65 8.85
N THR A 422 -26.92 1.81 8.25
CA THR A 422 -25.69 1.30 8.88
C THR A 422 -24.73 2.43 9.25
N LEU A 423 -24.58 3.48 8.41
CA LEU A 423 -23.74 4.64 8.76
C LEU A 423 -24.31 5.45 9.93
N VAL A 424 -25.63 5.56 10.05
CA VAL A 424 -26.29 6.19 11.21
C VAL A 424 -26.07 5.37 12.47
N ASP A 425 -26.28 4.07 12.41
CA ASP A 425 -26.08 3.15 13.55
C ASP A 425 -24.63 3.15 14.05
N ARG A 426 -23.66 3.32 13.13
CA ARG A 426 -22.24 3.44 13.49
C ARG A 426 -21.83 4.84 13.96
N GLY A 427 -22.74 5.81 13.96
CA GLY A 427 -22.45 7.20 14.33
C GLY A 427 -21.54 7.93 13.32
N CYS A 428 -21.51 7.48 12.08
CA CYS A 428 -20.87 8.18 10.98
C CYS A 428 -21.77 9.28 10.43
N ALA A 429 -23.05 9.02 10.29
CA ALA A 429 -24.06 9.98 9.91
C ALA A 429 -25.03 10.24 11.09
N SER A 430 -25.57 11.45 11.20
CA SER A 430 -26.64 11.78 12.15
C SER A 430 -28.02 11.54 11.57
N SER A 431 -28.17 11.74 10.28
CA SER A 431 -29.39 11.48 9.50
C SER A 431 -29.09 11.53 8.01
N TYR A 432 -30.02 11.07 7.21
CA TYR A 432 -29.98 11.21 5.76
C TYR A 432 -31.38 11.41 5.21
N THR A 433 -31.45 11.88 3.96
CA THR A 433 -32.68 11.93 3.16
C THR A 433 -32.41 11.28 1.83
N ILE A 434 -33.37 10.53 1.31
CA ILE A 434 -33.28 9.91 -0.02
C ILE A 434 -34.44 10.42 -0.87
N ASN A 435 -34.14 10.73 -2.12
CA ASN A 435 -35.10 11.04 -3.16
C ASN A 435 -35.21 9.84 -4.12
N VAL A 436 -36.34 9.14 -4.08
CA VAL A 436 -36.58 7.99 -4.96
C VAL A 436 -37.33 8.47 -6.19
N PRO A 437 -36.72 8.43 -7.38
CA PRO A 437 -37.42 8.79 -8.61
C PRO A 437 -38.52 7.75 -8.91
N SER A 438 -39.60 8.19 -9.56
CA SER A 438 -40.61 7.28 -10.10
C SER A 438 -40.22 6.80 -11.52
N ALA A 439 -40.79 5.69 -11.96
CA ALA A 439 -40.58 5.21 -13.33
C ALA A 439 -40.98 6.25 -14.39
N SER A 440 -41.91 7.13 -14.07
CA SER A 440 -42.35 8.24 -14.96
C SER A 440 -41.31 9.35 -15.10
N ASP A 441 -40.35 9.43 -14.17
CA ASP A 441 -39.28 10.46 -14.19
C ASP A 441 -38.09 9.98 -15.05
N ILE A 442 -38.03 8.69 -15.40
CA ILE A 442 -36.96 8.11 -16.19
C ILE A 442 -37.15 8.49 -17.67
N SER A 443 -36.16 9.12 -18.24
CA SER A 443 -36.20 9.58 -19.62
C SER A 443 -36.27 8.43 -20.64
N LEU A 444 -36.88 8.70 -21.81
CA LEU A 444 -36.91 7.72 -22.90
C LEU A 444 -35.52 7.36 -23.42
N ILE A 445 -34.54 8.24 -23.24
CA ILE A 445 -33.15 8.00 -23.64
C ILE A 445 -32.54 6.95 -22.69
N GLU A 446 -32.72 7.10 -21.38
CA GLU A 446 -32.27 6.12 -20.38
C GLU A 446 -32.91 4.75 -20.59
N GLN A 447 -34.21 4.70 -20.86
CA GLN A 447 -34.89 3.46 -21.19
C GLN A 447 -34.34 2.82 -22.47
N ALA A 448 -34.05 3.61 -23.50
CA ALA A 448 -33.50 3.12 -24.77
C ALA A 448 -32.04 2.66 -24.66
N THR A 449 -31.27 3.24 -23.75
CA THR A 449 -29.87 2.86 -23.48
C THR A 449 -29.73 1.80 -22.38
N HIS A 450 -30.84 1.36 -21.80
CA HIS A 450 -30.88 0.46 -20.64
C HIS A 450 -30.03 0.97 -19.45
N THR A 451 -30.03 2.30 -19.24
CA THR A 451 -29.24 2.98 -18.19
C THR A 451 -30.19 3.68 -17.23
N LEU A 452 -30.16 3.36 -15.96
CA LEU A 452 -30.88 4.06 -14.91
C LEU A 452 -29.90 5.03 -14.22
N THR A 453 -30.17 6.33 -14.30
CA THR A 453 -29.41 7.37 -13.63
C THR A 453 -30.16 7.86 -12.40
N LEU A 454 -29.62 7.59 -11.21
CA LEU A 454 -30.18 8.03 -9.95
C LEU A 454 -29.40 9.26 -9.45
N LEU A 455 -29.86 10.45 -9.82
CA LEU A 455 -29.24 11.72 -9.41
C LEU A 455 -29.74 12.16 -8.01
N GLU A 456 -28.81 12.64 -7.18
CA GLU A 456 -29.09 13.18 -5.84
C GLU A 456 -29.97 12.27 -4.96
N VAL A 457 -29.75 10.96 -5.05
CA VAL A 457 -30.55 9.96 -4.32
C VAL A 457 -30.45 10.16 -2.82
N ALA A 458 -29.29 10.56 -2.32
CA ALA A 458 -29.08 10.70 -0.88
C ALA A 458 -28.38 12.01 -0.50
N SER A 459 -28.89 12.67 0.53
CA SER A 459 -28.21 13.74 1.24
C SER A 459 -27.92 13.27 2.67
N ILE A 460 -26.67 13.34 3.10
CA ILE A 460 -26.20 12.80 4.38
C ILE A 460 -25.75 13.95 5.28
N ILE A 461 -26.24 13.94 6.53
CA ILE A 461 -25.78 14.86 7.57
C ILE A 461 -24.77 14.12 8.44
N SER A 462 -23.50 14.53 8.40
CA SER A 462 -22.42 13.92 9.15
C SER A 462 -22.60 14.07 10.66
N ALA A 463 -22.20 13.04 11.43
CA ALA A 463 -22.18 13.06 12.87
C ALA A 463 -20.75 13.34 13.37
N TYR A 464 -20.44 14.60 13.68
CA TYR A 464 -19.12 15.00 14.15
C TYR A 464 -18.89 14.61 15.61
N ALA A 465 -17.68 14.15 15.91
CA ALA A 465 -17.25 13.91 17.28
C ALA A 465 -17.01 15.25 18.01
N ILE A 466 -17.27 15.26 19.33
CA ILE A 466 -16.94 16.41 20.17
C ILE A 466 -15.46 16.30 20.55
N ASN A 467 -14.62 17.08 19.90
CA ASN A 467 -13.17 17.08 20.12
C ASN A 467 -12.73 18.07 21.22
N GLN A 468 -13.56 19.12 21.49
CA GLN A 468 -13.27 20.13 22.50
C GLN A 468 -14.54 20.60 23.19
N VAL A 469 -14.49 20.72 24.51
CA VAL A 469 -15.51 21.34 25.33
C VAL A 469 -14.92 22.57 26.02
N VAL A 470 -15.44 23.75 25.67
CA VAL A 470 -15.08 25.01 26.35
C VAL A 470 -16.18 25.37 27.34
N ALA A 471 -15.87 25.30 28.62
CA ALA A 471 -16.77 25.72 29.67
C ALA A 471 -16.34 27.08 30.22
N THR A 472 -17.21 28.10 30.14
CA THR A 472 -16.98 29.41 30.74
C THR A 472 -17.77 29.51 32.05
N ALA A 473 -17.09 29.62 33.18
CA ALA A 473 -17.71 29.91 34.46
C ALA A 473 -17.65 31.42 34.73
N THR A 474 -18.82 32.07 34.89
CA THR A 474 -18.89 33.45 35.33
C THR A 474 -19.10 33.43 36.83
N ALA A 475 -18.10 33.91 37.60
CA ALA A 475 -18.31 34.17 39.02
C ALA A 475 -19.08 35.49 39.17
N THR A 476 -20.29 35.44 39.63
CA THR A 476 -21.01 36.63 40.14
C THR A 476 -20.60 36.87 41.56
N ALA A 477 -20.02 38.06 41.82
CA ALA A 477 -19.66 38.52 43.15
C ALA A 477 -20.90 38.92 43.96
#